data_920316f3f2a9e043354cd547683df410
#
_entry.id   920316f3f2a9e043354cd547683df410
#
_cell.length_a   1.000
_cell.length_b   1.000
_cell.length_c   1.000
_cell.angle_alpha   90.00
_cell.angle_beta   90.00
_cell.angle_gamma   90.00
#
_symmetry.space_group_name_H-M   'P 1'
#
loop_
_entity.id
_entity.type
_entity.pdbx_description
1 polymer ?
#
loop_
_entity_poly.entity_id
_entity_poly.type
_entity_poly.pdbx_seq_one_letter_code
_entity_poly.pdbx_strand_id
1 'polypeptide(L)'
;MIRLENLSKSYSGKPVLQELSLELAEGARLVVLGPSGCGKTTLLRLVAGLELPDAGRVSLDGRLASQPGWGLPPYARSIGFAFQSPTLWPHLSVVRNLTFGMNGASKSHVKETVEELANAFDLTGLLGRYPGQLSGGEARRVGLARALAMRPRRLLLDEPLTNLDGELKERIFKETLAFIEGFHPAVIFVTHDPGEAAALVENGASLLRLENIGRAA
;
A
#
# COMPACT_ATOMS: atom_id res chain seq x y z
N MET A 1 0.51 -14.25 4.90
CA MET A 1 -0.49 -14.70 3.89
C MET A 1 -1.73 -13.83 3.96
N ILE A 2 -2.30 -13.46 2.80
CA ILE A 2 -3.60 -12.77 2.65
C ILE A 2 -4.52 -13.68 1.87
N ARG A 3 -5.74 -13.93 2.35
CA ARG A 3 -6.74 -14.73 1.65
C ARG A 3 -8.07 -14.00 1.62
N LEU A 4 -8.65 -13.90 0.43
CA LEU A 4 -9.97 -13.33 0.17
C LEU A 4 -10.87 -14.44 -0.35
N GLU A 5 -12.09 -14.54 0.15
CA GLU A 5 -13.03 -15.58 -0.23
C GLU A 5 -14.39 -14.93 -0.53
N ASN A 6 -14.79 -14.99 -1.80
CA ASN A 6 -16.05 -14.47 -2.34
C ASN A 6 -16.34 -13.02 -1.90
N LEU A 7 -15.28 -12.19 -1.90
CA LEU A 7 -15.34 -10.84 -1.38
C LEU A 7 -16.18 -9.94 -2.29
N SER A 8 -17.22 -9.34 -1.74
CA SER A 8 -18.09 -8.43 -2.47
C SER A 8 -18.25 -7.11 -1.72
N LYS A 9 -18.33 -6.01 -2.49
CA LYS A 9 -18.54 -4.65 -1.98
C LYS A 9 -19.33 -3.82 -2.95
N SER A 10 -20.32 -3.08 -2.44
CA SER A 10 -21.17 -2.15 -3.19
C SER A 10 -21.22 -0.79 -2.50
N TYR A 11 -21.42 0.28 -3.26
CA TYR A 11 -21.69 1.62 -2.75
C TYR A 11 -22.97 2.14 -3.37
N SER A 12 -23.92 2.56 -2.54
CA SER A 12 -25.23 3.04 -2.98
C SER A 12 -25.92 2.08 -3.97
N GLY A 13 -25.83 0.76 -3.70
CA GLY A 13 -26.42 -0.28 -4.54
C GLY A 13 -25.63 -0.62 -5.82
N LYS A 14 -24.55 0.08 -6.10
CA LYS A 14 -23.68 -0.22 -7.28
C LYS A 14 -22.55 -1.16 -6.86
N PRO A 15 -22.43 -2.34 -7.46
CA PRO A 15 -21.37 -3.27 -7.15
C PRO A 15 -20.02 -2.71 -7.65
N VAL A 16 -18.98 -2.87 -6.82
CA VAL A 16 -17.61 -2.46 -7.12
C VAL A 16 -16.67 -3.65 -7.10
N LEU A 17 -16.92 -4.60 -6.21
CA LEU A 17 -16.27 -5.91 -6.21
C LEU A 17 -17.35 -6.99 -6.09
N GLN A 18 -17.23 -8.07 -6.86
CA GLN A 18 -18.15 -9.19 -6.84
C GLN A 18 -17.38 -10.51 -6.74
N GLU A 19 -17.65 -11.27 -5.68
CA GLU A 19 -17.17 -12.63 -5.44
C GLU A 19 -15.66 -12.82 -5.67
N LEU A 20 -14.87 -11.77 -5.42
CA LEU A 20 -13.42 -11.82 -5.63
C LEU A 20 -12.79 -12.80 -4.64
N SER A 21 -12.12 -13.81 -5.17
CA SER A 21 -11.34 -14.75 -4.38
C SER A 21 -9.89 -14.75 -4.85
N LEU A 22 -8.97 -14.62 -3.91
CA LEU A 22 -7.53 -14.71 -4.17
C LEU A 22 -6.78 -15.15 -2.91
N GLU A 23 -5.61 -15.71 -3.14
CA GLU A 23 -4.67 -16.04 -2.08
C GLU A 23 -3.29 -15.48 -2.43
N LEU A 24 -2.68 -14.77 -1.49
CA LEU A 24 -1.35 -14.20 -1.61
C LEU A 24 -0.49 -14.72 -0.46
N ALA A 25 0.52 -15.53 -0.80
CA ALA A 25 1.45 -16.10 0.16
C ALA A 25 2.31 -15.02 0.85
N GLU A 26 2.97 -15.36 1.92
CA GLU A 26 4.00 -14.52 2.54
C GLU A 26 5.17 -14.35 1.56
N GLY A 27 5.69 -13.15 1.44
CA GLY A 27 6.73 -12.80 0.46
C GLY A 27 6.27 -12.67 -0.99
N ALA A 28 5.04 -13.10 -1.32
CA ALA A 28 4.53 -12.98 -2.68
C ALA A 28 4.10 -11.54 -3.01
N ARG A 29 4.16 -11.20 -4.29
CA ARG A 29 3.78 -9.90 -4.83
C ARG A 29 2.62 -10.06 -5.80
N LEU A 30 1.62 -9.21 -5.66
CA LEU A 30 0.46 -9.11 -6.55
C LEU A 30 0.37 -7.70 -7.09
N VAL A 31 0.36 -7.54 -8.40
CA VAL A 31 -0.01 -6.29 -9.04
C VAL A 31 -1.47 -6.34 -9.47
N VAL A 32 -2.22 -5.31 -9.10
CA VAL A 32 -3.63 -5.14 -9.48
C VAL A 32 -3.71 -4.00 -10.47
N LEU A 33 -3.98 -4.35 -11.73
CA LEU A 33 -4.11 -3.41 -12.85
C LEU A 33 -5.58 -3.21 -13.20
N GLY A 34 -5.98 -1.98 -13.44
CA GLY A 34 -7.33 -1.68 -13.94
C GLY A 34 -7.59 -0.18 -14.05
N PRO A 35 -8.66 0.22 -14.75
CA PRO A 35 -9.01 1.63 -14.93
C PRO A 35 -9.40 2.30 -13.61
N SER A 36 -9.47 3.62 -13.61
CA SER A 36 -9.96 4.38 -12.47
C SER A 36 -11.42 4.00 -12.14
N GLY A 37 -11.69 3.78 -10.84
CA GLY A 37 -13.03 3.44 -10.37
C GLY A 37 -13.42 1.95 -10.45
N CYS A 38 -12.53 1.04 -10.90
CA CYS A 38 -12.83 -0.41 -10.97
C CYS A 38 -12.72 -1.15 -9.62
N GLY A 39 -12.46 -0.46 -8.51
CA GLY A 39 -12.45 -1.08 -7.18
C GLY A 39 -11.08 -1.39 -6.58
N LYS A 40 -9.97 -0.98 -7.22
CA LYS A 40 -8.59 -1.22 -6.72
C LYS A 40 -8.39 -0.70 -5.30
N THR A 41 -8.68 0.57 -5.06
CA THR A 41 -8.60 1.19 -3.72
C THR A 41 -9.57 0.53 -2.73
N THR A 42 -10.77 0.14 -3.18
CA THR A 42 -11.74 -0.59 -2.35
C THR A 42 -11.16 -1.93 -1.89
N LEU A 43 -10.54 -2.68 -2.80
CA LEU A 43 -9.85 -3.92 -2.45
C LEU A 43 -8.81 -3.70 -1.34
N LEU A 44 -7.95 -2.70 -1.50
CA LEU A 44 -6.93 -2.39 -0.49
C LEU A 44 -7.55 -1.99 0.86
N ARG A 45 -8.63 -1.18 0.85
CA ARG A 45 -9.33 -0.75 2.07
C ARG A 45 -9.98 -1.92 2.82
N LEU A 46 -10.56 -2.88 2.10
CA LEU A 46 -11.12 -4.11 2.70
C LEU A 46 -10.03 -4.96 3.35
N VAL A 47 -8.89 -5.15 2.66
CA VAL A 47 -7.73 -5.89 3.21
C VAL A 47 -7.16 -5.17 4.43
N ALA A 48 -7.06 -3.84 4.38
CA ALA A 48 -6.56 -3.02 5.49
C ALA A 48 -7.53 -2.93 6.69
N GLY A 49 -8.81 -3.28 6.50
CA GLY A 49 -9.85 -3.13 7.52
C GLY A 49 -10.33 -1.70 7.74
N LEU A 50 -10.09 -0.84 6.76
CA LEU A 50 -10.65 0.50 6.71
C LEU A 50 -12.13 0.48 6.31
N GLU A 51 -12.55 -0.61 5.66
CA GLU A 51 -13.93 -0.89 5.29
C GLU A 51 -14.25 -2.37 5.56
N LEU A 52 -15.54 -2.68 5.73
CA LEU A 52 -16.02 -4.05 5.85
C LEU A 52 -16.63 -4.52 4.53
N PRO A 53 -16.49 -5.80 4.18
CA PRO A 53 -17.15 -6.38 3.02
C PRO A 53 -18.66 -6.49 3.25
N ASP A 54 -19.42 -6.47 2.15
CA ASP A 54 -20.86 -6.73 2.17
C ASP A 54 -21.15 -8.24 2.10
N ALA A 55 -20.24 -9.02 1.48
CA ALA A 55 -20.24 -10.48 1.48
C ALA A 55 -18.81 -11.02 1.42
N GLY A 56 -18.64 -12.30 1.76
CA GLY A 56 -17.33 -12.94 1.78
C GLY A 56 -16.50 -12.60 3.02
N ARG A 57 -15.20 -12.91 2.98
CA ARG A 57 -14.32 -12.70 4.12
C ARG A 57 -12.87 -12.42 3.72
N VAL A 58 -12.17 -11.75 4.60
CA VAL A 58 -10.71 -11.54 4.55
C VAL A 58 -10.07 -12.31 5.70
N SER A 59 -9.07 -13.11 5.39
CA SER A 59 -8.25 -13.81 6.39
C SER A 59 -6.78 -13.40 6.25
N LEU A 60 -6.12 -13.21 7.38
CA LEU A 60 -4.70 -12.87 7.46
C LEU A 60 -3.98 -13.93 8.31
N ASP A 61 -2.97 -14.58 7.74
CA ASP A 61 -2.23 -15.69 8.37
C ASP A 61 -3.16 -16.81 8.90
N GLY A 62 -4.19 -17.16 8.12
CA GLY A 62 -5.18 -18.18 8.48
C GLY A 62 -6.21 -17.74 9.53
N ARG A 63 -6.13 -16.50 10.04
CA ARG A 63 -7.11 -15.97 11.00
C ARG A 63 -8.09 -15.05 10.31
N LEU A 64 -9.37 -15.15 10.66
CA LEU A 64 -10.39 -14.23 10.16
C LEU A 64 -10.04 -12.80 10.56
N ALA A 65 -9.99 -11.90 9.57
CA ALA A 65 -9.69 -10.48 9.75
C ALA A 65 -10.90 -9.59 9.52
N SER A 66 -11.80 -9.94 8.58
CA SER A 66 -13.10 -9.27 8.43
C SER A 66 -14.10 -10.12 7.65
N GLN A 67 -15.38 -9.87 7.96
CA GLN A 67 -16.58 -10.39 7.30
C GLN A 67 -17.70 -9.34 7.44
N PRO A 68 -18.88 -9.53 6.83
CA PRO A 68 -20.00 -8.61 7.03
C PRO A 68 -20.27 -8.32 8.50
N GLY A 69 -20.33 -7.04 8.86
CA GLY A 69 -20.65 -6.59 10.22
C GLY A 69 -19.53 -6.74 11.26
N TRP A 70 -18.40 -7.36 10.91
CA TRP A 70 -17.28 -7.52 11.87
C TRP A 70 -15.91 -7.46 11.21
N GLY A 71 -14.93 -6.89 11.92
CA GLY A 71 -13.53 -6.92 11.48
C GLY A 71 -12.55 -6.47 12.55
N LEU A 72 -11.34 -6.99 12.45
CA LEU A 72 -10.19 -6.49 13.19
C LEU A 72 -9.89 -5.06 12.76
N PRO A 73 -9.61 -4.15 13.70
CA PRO A 73 -9.22 -2.78 13.35
C PRO A 73 -7.89 -2.76 12.58
N PRO A 74 -7.63 -1.71 11.76
CA PRO A 74 -6.43 -1.62 10.92
C PRO A 74 -5.11 -1.82 11.69
N TYR A 75 -4.98 -1.24 12.87
CA TYR A 75 -3.75 -1.33 13.69
C TYR A 75 -3.43 -2.77 14.14
N ALA A 76 -4.42 -3.67 14.18
CA ALA A 76 -4.23 -5.07 14.56
C ALA A 76 -3.85 -5.99 13.37
N ARG A 77 -3.74 -5.43 12.15
CA ARG A 77 -3.50 -6.22 10.92
C ARG A 77 -2.04 -6.29 10.48
N SER A 78 -1.13 -5.57 11.14
CA SER A 78 0.30 -5.50 10.77
C SER A 78 0.51 -5.17 9.29
N ILE A 79 -0.15 -4.12 8.81
CA ILE A 79 -0.17 -3.66 7.42
C ILE A 79 0.50 -2.29 7.33
N GLY A 80 1.46 -2.13 6.41
CA GLY A 80 1.91 -0.85 5.91
C GLY A 80 1.03 -0.44 4.73
N PHE A 81 0.55 0.80 4.71
CA PHE A 81 -0.33 1.30 3.66
C PHE A 81 0.19 2.63 3.10
N ALA A 82 0.56 2.64 1.82
CA ALA A 82 0.79 3.87 1.07
C ALA A 82 -0.48 4.21 0.30
N PHE A 83 -1.18 5.27 0.75
CA PHE A 83 -2.42 5.73 0.14
C PHE A 83 -2.16 6.51 -1.15
N GLN A 84 -3.13 6.56 -2.03
CA GLN A 84 -3.10 7.37 -3.25
C GLN A 84 -2.85 8.86 -2.94
N SER A 85 -3.45 9.40 -1.90
CA SER A 85 -3.05 10.69 -1.31
C SER A 85 -2.10 10.45 -0.14
N PRO A 86 -1.01 11.21 0.04
CA PRO A 86 0.04 10.91 1.03
C PRO A 86 -0.42 10.82 2.49
N THR A 87 -1.57 11.41 2.85
CA THR A 87 -2.19 11.37 4.20
C THR A 87 -1.20 11.54 5.35
N LEU A 88 -0.26 12.47 5.21
CA LEU A 88 0.73 12.77 6.23
C LEU A 88 0.08 13.50 7.42
N TRP A 89 0.61 13.27 8.63
CA TRP A 89 0.21 14.00 9.82
C TRP A 89 0.69 15.45 9.71
N PRO A 90 -0.20 16.46 9.55
CA PRO A 90 0.20 17.82 9.21
C PRO A 90 0.99 18.52 10.31
N HIS A 91 0.81 18.11 11.56
CA HIS A 91 1.48 18.64 12.74
C HIS A 91 2.80 17.94 13.09
N LEU A 92 3.20 16.95 12.32
CA LEU A 92 4.45 16.20 12.49
C LEU A 92 5.41 16.54 11.34
N SER A 93 6.69 16.70 11.66
CA SER A 93 7.75 16.81 10.64
C SER A 93 7.89 15.50 9.86
N VAL A 94 8.61 15.53 8.74
CA VAL A 94 8.87 14.35 7.91
C VAL A 94 9.47 13.21 8.75
N VAL A 95 10.54 13.48 9.51
CA VAL A 95 11.14 12.45 10.36
C VAL A 95 10.13 11.86 11.37
N ARG A 96 9.25 12.68 11.94
CA ARG A 96 8.22 12.20 12.86
C ARG A 96 7.09 11.45 12.16
N ASN A 97 6.77 11.79 10.91
CA ASN A 97 5.87 10.99 10.08
C ASN A 97 6.44 9.60 9.80
N LEU A 98 7.74 9.50 9.45
CA LEU A 98 8.40 8.22 9.21
C LEU A 98 8.43 7.34 10.46
N THR A 99 8.72 7.95 11.62
CA THR A 99 8.93 7.20 12.87
C THR A 99 7.66 7.00 13.71
N PHE A 100 6.51 7.49 13.26
CA PHE A 100 5.26 7.48 14.02
C PHE A 100 4.84 6.11 14.53
N GLY A 101 5.04 5.07 13.72
CA GLY A 101 4.72 3.69 14.09
C GLY A 101 5.83 2.94 14.83
N MET A 102 7.03 3.52 15.00
CA MET A 102 8.21 2.82 15.53
C MET A 102 8.29 2.85 17.06
N ASN A 103 7.14 2.88 17.74
CA ASN A 103 7.08 2.89 19.21
C ASN A 103 7.71 1.60 19.79
N GLY A 104 8.62 1.75 20.74
CA GLY A 104 9.31 0.62 21.36
C GLY A 104 10.60 0.16 20.64
N ALA A 105 10.90 0.69 19.45
CA ALA A 105 12.19 0.44 18.81
C ALA A 105 13.33 1.20 19.51
N SER A 106 14.56 0.65 19.45
CA SER A 106 15.73 1.34 19.98
C SER A 106 16.04 2.61 19.19
N LYS A 107 16.65 3.60 19.86
CA LYS A 107 17.03 4.86 19.17
C LYS A 107 18.00 4.66 18.01
N SER A 108 18.91 3.67 18.11
CA SER A 108 19.82 3.32 17.01
C SER A 108 19.05 2.78 15.82
N HIS A 109 18.15 1.84 16.02
CA HIS A 109 17.32 1.26 14.95
C HIS A 109 16.45 2.31 14.26
N VAL A 110 15.82 3.20 15.04
CA VAL A 110 15.03 4.32 14.47
C VAL A 110 15.92 5.20 13.60
N LYS A 111 17.11 5.58 14.07
CA LYS A 111 18.05 6.42 13.33
C LYS A 111 18.49 5.75 12.03
N GLU A 112 18.92 4.50 12.09
CA GLU A 112 19.36 3.70 10.94
C GLU A 112 18.24 3.59 9.89
N THR A 113 17.01 3.26 10.30
CA THR A 113 15.85 3.17 9.40
C THR A 113 15.53 4.52 8.74
N VAL A 114 15.61 5.62 9.49
CA VAL A 114 15.37 6.97 8.93
C VAL A 114 16.45 7.32 7.91
N GLU A 115 17.72 7.06 8.19
CA GLU A 115 18.83 7.32 7.28
C GLU A 115 18.71 6.48 6.00
N GLU A 116 18.38 5.19 6.11
CA GLU A 116 18.14 4.30 4.99
C GLU A 116 17.01 4.80 4.09
N LEU A 117 15.84 5.10 4.67
CA LEU A 117 14.68 5.60 3.93
C LEU A 117 14.92 7.00 3.36
N ALA A 118 15.60 7.89 4.09
CA ALA A 118 15.90 9.23 3.60
C ALA A 118 16.81 9.20 2.38
N ASN A 119 17.77 8.29 2.34
CA ASN A 119 18.67 8.11 1.20
C ASN A 119 17.93 7.46 0.03
N ALA A 120 17.22 6.35 0.25
CA ALA A 120 16.49 5.62 -0.81
C ALA A 120 15.42 6.48 -1.48
N PHE A 121 14.68 7.25 -0.72
CA PHE A 121 13.54 8.05 -1.20
C PHE A 121 13.85 9.53 -1.42
N ASP A 122 15.13 9.93 -1.37
CA ASP A 122 15.58 11.32 -1.58
C ASP A 122 14.87 12.31 -0.64
N LEU A 123 14.94 12.02 0.67
CA LEU A 123 14.28 12.80 1.72
C LEU A 123 15.25 13.49 2.68
N THR A 124 16.57 13.32 2.51
CA THR A 124 17.60 13.79 3.46
C THR A 124 17.45 15.28 3.79
N GLY A 125 17.25 16.12 2.76
CA GLY A 125 17.03 17.57 2.95
C GLY A 125 15.64 17.96 3.44
N LEU A 126 14.74 16.99 3.62
CA LEU A 126 13.33 17.22 3.94
C LEU A 126 12.95 16.80 5.37
N LEU A 127 13.81 16.09 6.10
CA LEU A 127 13.49 15.47 7.38
C LEU A 127 12.91 16.42 8.44
N GLY A 128 13.36 17.69 8.44
CA GLY A 128 12.88 18.71 9.36
C GLY A 128 11.60 19.44 8.91
N ARG A 129 11.21 19.30 7.62
CA ARG A 129 10.05 19.98 7.06
C ARG A 129 8.73 19.38 7.56
N TYR A 130 7.67 20.19 7.49
CA TYR A 130 6.29 19.78 7.74
C TYR A 130 5.57 19.53 6.40
N PRO A 131 4.49 18.70 6.38
CA PRO A 131 3.77 18.37 5.16
C PRO A 131 3.36 19.56 4.29
N GLY A 132 2.95 20.67 4.91
CA GLY A 132 2.59 21.90 4.18
C GLY A 132 3.76 22.63 3.49
N GLN A 133 5.00 22.18 3.71
CA GLN A 133 6.22 22.71 3.09
C GLN A 133 6.76 21.78 1.99
N LEU A 134 6.05 20.71 1.68
CA LEU A 134 6.44 19.71 0.68
C LEU A 134 5.67 19.91 -0.62
N SER A 135 6.33 19.66 -1.74
CA SER A 135 5.65 19.45 -3.01
C SER A 135 4.81 18.16 -2.99
N GLY A 136 3.88 18.00 -3.93
CA GLY A 136 3.07 16.78 -4.03
C GLY A 136 3.90 15.50 -4.20
N GLY A 137 4.97 15.56 -5.00
CA GLY A 137 5.90 14.45 -5.20
C GLY A 137 6.72 14.14 -3.94
N GLU A 138 7.23 15.17 -3.23
CA GLU A 138 7.93 15.00 -1.95
C GLU A 138 7.02 14.37 -0.89
N ALA A 139 5.80 14.88 -0.74
CA ALA A 139 4.82 14.32 0.19
C ALA A 139 4.50 12.85 -0.12
N ARG A 140 4.41 12.48 -1.41
CA ARG A 140 4.18 11.10 -1.85
C ARG A 140 5.33 10.18 -1.47
N ARG A 141 6.58 10.60 -1.72
CA ARG A 141 7.78 9.84 -1.31
C ARG A 141 7.83 9.64 0.20
N VAL A 142 7.49 10.65 0.98
CA VAL A 142 7.36 10.53 2.45
C VAL A 142 6.27 9.53 2.84
N GLY A 143 5.10 9.57 2.18
CA GLY A 143 3.99 8.62 2.42
C GLY A 143 4.39 7.18 2.13
N LEU A 144 5.11 6.95 1.03
CA LEU A 144 5.63 5.63 0.66
C LEU A 144 6.70 5.16 1.66
N ALA A 145 7.69 5.98 1.97
CA ALA A 145 8.73 5.68 2.96
C ALA A 145 8.12 5.36 4.34
N ARG A 146 7.09 6.11 4.78
CA ARG A 146 6.37 5.82 6.03
C ARG A 146 5.71 4.45 6.05
N ALA A 147 5.12 4.02 4.92
CA ALA A 147 4.50 2.69 4.84
C ALA A 147 5.53 1.56 4.97
N LEU A 148 6.78 1.81 4.57
CA LEU A 148 7.90 0.87 4.64
C LEU A 148 8.63 0.90 6.00
N ALA A 149 8.62 2.01 6.72
CA ALA A 149 9.42 2.25 7.93
C ALA A 149 9.30 1.17 9.01
N MET A 150 8.11 0.58 9.15
CA MET A 150 7.83 -0.47 10.13
C MET A 150 8.20 -1.87 9.65
N ARG A 151 8.72 -2.02 8.42
CA ARG A 151 8.97 -3.32 7.78
C ARG A 151 7.79 -4.29 7.98
N PRO A 152 6.57 -3.91 7.54
CA PRO A 152 5.35 -4.65 7.86
C PRO A 152 5.32 -6.00 7.15
N ARG A 153 4.63 -6.99 7.73
CA ARG A 153 4.44 -8.29 7.07
C ARG A 153 3.61 -8.22 5.79
N ARG A 154 2.81 -7.16 5.64
CA ARG A 154 1.94 -6.91 4.48
C ARG A 154 2.04 -5.46 4.08
N LEU A 155 2.19 -5.23 2.80
CA LEU A 155 2.35 -3.89 2.23
C LEU A 155 1.29 -3.67 1.16
N LEU A 156 0.51 -2.62 1.33
CA LEU A 156 -0.52 -2.19 0.38
C LEU A 156 -0.11 -0.86 -0.22
N LEU A 157 0.03 -0.81 -1.53
CA LEU A 157 0.50 0.34 -2.28
C LEU A 157 -0.57 0.78 -3.28
N ASP A 158 -1.20 1.92 -3.03
CA ASP A 158 -2.27 2.47 -3.86
C ASP A 158 -1.72 3.58 -4.76
N GLU A 159 -1.40 3.23 -6.01
CA GLU A 159 -0.83 4.10 -7.02
C GLU A 159 0.38 4.93 -6.50
N PRO A 160 1.39 4.29 -5.88
CA PRO A 160 2.41 4.99 -5.09
C PRO A 160 3.34 5.87 -5.92
N LEU A 161 3.43 5.64 -7.24
CA LEU A 161 4.35 6.33 -8.15
C LEU A 161 3.68 7.40 -9.03
N THR A 162 2.39 7.62 -8.87
CA THR A 162 1.65 8.65 -9.62
C THR A 162 2.19 10.04 -9.31
N ASN A 163 2.28 10.91 -10.33
CA ASN A 163 2.80 12.28 -10.24
C ASN A 163 4.28 12.38 -9.80
N LEU A 164 5.09 11.37 -10.08
CA LEU A 164 6.53 11.44 -10.04
C LEU A 164 7.08 11.61 -11.47
N ASP A 165 8.14 12.41 -11.63
CA ASP A 165 8.80 12.60 -12.91
C ASP A 165 9.54 11.34 -13.37
N GLY A 166 9.74 11.16 -14.69
CA GLY A 166 10.16 9.91 -15.29
C GLY A 166 11.37 9.24 -14.64
N GLU A 167 12.54 9.90 -14.60
CA GLU A 167 13.76 9.34 -13.99
C GLU A 167 13.61 9.12 -12.47
N LEU A 168 12.96 10.07 -11.79
CA LEU A 168 12.70 9.96 -10.35
C LEU A 168 11.76 8.78 -10.07
N LYS A 169 10.71 8.60 -10.89
CA LYS A 169 9.76 7.48 -10.79
C LYS A 169 10.47 6.14 -10.88
N GLU A 170 11.34 5.96 -11.89
CA GLU A 170 12.11 4.73 -12.05
C GLU A 170 13.03 4.45 -10.86
N ARG A 171 13.71 5.48 -10.37
CA ARG A 171 14.58 5.35 -9.20
C ARG A 171 13.79 4.95 -7.96
N ILE A 172 12.70 5.66 -7.65
CA ILE A 172 11.86 5.35 -6.48
C ILE A 172 11.23 3.97 -6.61
N PHE A 173 10.85 3.54 -7.80
CA PHE A 173 10.37 2.18 -8.06
C PHE A 173 11.43 1.13 -7.72
N LYS A 174 12.66 1.27 -8.23
CA LYS A 174 13.77 0.35 -7.95
C LYS A 174 14.12 0.31 -6.47
N GLU A 175 14.21 1.47 -5.83
CA GLU A 175 14.47 1.57 -4.38
C GLU A 175 13.36 0.92 -3.54
N THR A 176 12.10 1.08 -3.97
CA THR A 176 10.96 0.42 -3.31
C THR A 176 11.10 -1.10 -3.38
N LEU A 177 11.44 -1.65 -4.55
CA LEU A 177 11.62 -3.10 -4.72
C LEU A 177 12.82 -3.61 -3.91
N ALA A 178 13.96 -2.92 -3.96
CA ALA A 178 15.15 -3.28 -3.20
C ALA A 178 14.88 -3.28 -1.68
N PHE A 179 14.15 -2.25 -1.20
CA PHE A 179 13.79 -2.16 0.21
C PHE A 179 12.86 -3.31 0.64
N ILE A 180 11.87 -3.66 -0.17
CA ILE A 180 10.93 -4.76 0.09
C ILE A 180 11.66 -6.11 0.14
N GLU A 181 12.68 -6.31 -0.67
CA GLU A 181 13.49 -7.55 -0.66
C GLU A 181 14.21 -7.78 0.67
N GLY A 182 14.50 -6.72 1.44
CA GLY A 182 15.14 -6.85 2.74
C GLY A 182 14.27 -7.48 3.84
N PHE A 183 12.93 -7.53 3.68
CA PHE A 183 12.02 -8.07 4.71
C PHE A 183 10.85 -8.91 4.18
N HIS A 184 10.79 -9.15 2.86
CA HIS A 184 9.89 -10.08 2.17
C HIS A 184 8.40 -10.01 2.58
N PRO A 185 7.72 -8.86 2.52
CA PRO A 185 6.31 -8.76 2.85
C PRO A 185 5.43 -9.39 1.76
N ALA A 186 4.19 -9.77 2.10
CA ALA A 186 3.16 -9.94 1.09
C ALA A 186 2.75 -8.56 0.56
N VAL A 187 2.90 -8.31 -0.75
CA VAL A 187 2.67 -7.00 -1.37
C VAL A 187 1.46 -7.02 -2.29
N ILE A 188 0.55 -6.07 -2.13
CA ILE A 188 -0.46 -5.74 -3.15
C ILE A 188 -0.13 -4.34 -3.67
N PHE A 189 0.27 -4.27 -4.93
CA PHE A 189 0.58 -3.04 -5.64
C PHE A 189 -0.55 -2.73 -6.63
N VAL A 190 -1.20 -1.61 -6.45
CA VAL A 190 -2.28 -1.15 -7.31
C VAL A 190 -1.75 -0.08 -8.26
N THR A 191 -2.04 -0.23 -9.54
CA THR A 191 -1.70 0.77 -10.56
C THR A 191 -2.72 0.78 -11.70
N HIS A 192 -2.76 1.88 -12.44
CA HIS A 192 -3.45 1.97 -13.73
C HIS A 192 -2.45 2.01 -14.90
N ASP A 193 -1.14 2.02 -14.62
CA ASP A 193 -0.06 2.10 -15.60
C ASP A 193 0.37 0.68 -16.02
N PRO A 194 0.16 0.29 -17.31
CA PRO A 194 0.56 -1.01 -17.81
C PRO A 194 2.09 -1.25 -17.76
N GLY A 195 2.89 -0.18 -17.87
CA GLY A 195 4.35 -0.26 -17.80
C GLY A 195 4.82 -0.65 -16.38
N GLU A 196 4.25 -0.03 -15.34
CA GLU A 196 4.52 -0.41 -13.95
C GLU A 196 4.10 -1.87 -13.69
N ALA A 197 2.93 -2.26 -14.20
CA ALA A 197 2.44 -3.62 -14.04
C ALA A 197 3.37 -4.63 -14.72
N ALA A 198 3.82 -4.36 -15.96
CA ALA A 198 4.76 -5.22 -16.68
C ALA A 198 6.09 -5.36 -15.92
N ALA A 199 6.67 -4.24 -15.46
CA ALA A 199 7.90 -4.26 -14.68
C ALA A 199 7.77 -5.06 -13.38
N LEU A 200 6.63 -4.99 -12.67
CA LEU A 200 6.37 -5.79 -11.48
C LEU A 200 6.28 -7.29 -11.79
N VAL A 201 5.61 -7.66 -12.91
CA VAL A 201 5.49 -9.05 -13.35
C VAL A 201 6.87 -9.62 -13.72
N GLU A 202 7.71 -8.87 -14.42
CA GLU A 202 9.10 -9.24 -14.73
C GLU A 202 9.92 -9.47 -13.45
N ASN A 203 9.58 -8.75 -12.37
CA ASN A 203 10.18 -8.94 -11.04
C ASN A 203 9.41 -9.97 -10.18
N GLY A 204 8.65 -10.87 -10.78
CA GLY A 204 8.03 -12.03 -10.13
C GLY A 204 6.68 -11.78 -9.45
N ALA A 205 6.03 -10.66 -9.71
CA ALA A 205 4.67 -10.43 -9.22
C ALA A 205 3.62 -11.17 -10.06
N SER A 206 2.57 -11.67 -9.41
CA SER A 206 1.36 -12.13 -10.09
C SER A 206 0.52 -10.94 -10.55
N LEU A 207 -0.22 -11.08 -11.65
CA LEU A 207 -1.09 -10.03 -12.19
C LEU A 207 -2.57 -10.37 -11.98
N LEU A 208 -3.30 -9.45 -11.36
CA LEU A 208 -4.76 -9.43 -11.34
C LEU A 208 -5.26 -8.22 -12.14
N ARG A 209 -6.13 -8.48 -13.13
CA ARG A 209 -6.83 -7.42 -13.87
C ARG A 209 -8.21 -7.22 -13.27
N LEU A 210 -8.50 -6.00 -12.81
CA LEU A 210 -9.84 -5.60 -12.41
C LEU A 210 -10.49 -4.78 -13.53
N GLU A 211 -11.69 -5.19 -13.92
CA GLU A 211 -12.53 -4.48 -14.89
C GLU A 211 -13.67 -3.76 -14.17
N ASN A 212 -14.23 -2.74 -14.81
CA ASN A 212 -15.39 -2.05 -14.25
C ASN A 212 -16.62 -2.98 -14.29
N ILE A 213 -17.09 -3.37 -13.11
CA ILE A 213 -18.33 -4.14 -12.98
C ILE A 213 -19.49 -3.16 -13.21
N GLY A 214 -20.26 -3.37 -14.30
CA GLY A 214 -21.50 -2.62 -14.55
C GLY A 214 -21.40 -1.39 -15.44
N ARG A 215 -20.36 -1.19 -16.21
CA ARG A 215 -20.43 -0.40 -17.45
C ARG A 215 -20.74 -1.34 -18.61
N ALA A 216 -22.03 -1.70 -18.77
CA ALA A 216 -22.54 -2.07 -20.09
C ALA A 216 -22.35 -0.85 -21.00
N ALA A 217 -21.82 -1.08 -22.19
CA ALA A 217 -21.60 -0.10 -23.23
C ALA A 217 -22.90 0.62 -23.62
#